data_464855ea90ba12e2e628773904a9eb6c
#
_entry.id   464855ea90ba12e2e628773904a9eb6c
#
_cell.length_a   1.000
_cell.length_b   1.000
_cell.length_c   1.000
_cell.angle_alpha   90.00
_cell.angle_beta   90.00
_cell.angle_gamma   90.00
#
_symmetry.space_group_name_H-M   'P 1'
#
loop_
_entity.id
_entity.type
_entity.pdbx_description
1 polymer ?
#
loop_
_entity_poly.entity_id
_entity_poly.type
_entity_poly.pdbx_seq_one_letter_code
_entity_poly.pdbx_strand_id
1 'polypeptide(L)'
;MDLMGTYLLKQNFSNPLVDYDCVGYFGFQCGTPQSDWRHRFRATWESNFRLNLSLAWRYVGQVEVDDASDDTDIGDPSAMENWRINGIDKISAYNWFDIAASYTFRNGIKLTLGVNNILDEEPPLAPVFNDDFAVNLYATYDPLGRYIFS
;
A
#
# COMPACT_ATOMS: atom_id res chain seq x y z
N MET A 1 10.92 -11.84 -15.55
CA MET A 1 9.91 -11.83 -14.47
C MET A 1 10.63 -11.56 -13.17
N ASP A 2 10.16 -10.60 -12.41
CA ASP A 2 10.75 -10.21 -11.13
C ASP A 2 9.65 -10.22 -10.07
N LEU A 3 9.94 -10.83 -8.93
CA LEU A 3 9.10 -10.77 -7.74
C LEU A 3 9.97 -10.22 -6.59
N MET A 4 9.53 -9.13 -6.01
CA MET A 4 10.14 -8.55 -4.82
C MET A 4 9.05 -8.44 -3.75
N GLY A 5 9.30 -9.02 -2.60
CA GLY A 5 8.40 -8.96 -1.46
C GLY A 5 9.15 -8.64 -0.18
N THR A 6 8.46 -8.03 0.76
CA THR A 6 8.95 -7.76 2.11
C THR A 6 7.95 -8.34 3.10
N TYR A 7 8.45 -9.19 3.98
CA TYR A 7 7.71 -9.67 5.14
C TYR A 7 8.28 -9.01 6.38
N LEU A 8 7.44 -8.25 7.07
CA LEU A 8 7.81 -7.54 8.29
C LEU A 8 7.51 -8.46 9.48
N LEU A 9 8.57 -8.98 10.10
CA LEU A 9 8.45 -9.90 11.22
C LEU A 9 8.19 -9.18 12.53
N LYS A 10 8.74 -7.97 12.68
CA LYS A 10 8.66 -7.20 13.92
C LYS A 10 8.95 -5.73 13.67
N GLN A 11 8.16 -4.87 14.27
CA GLN A 11 8.34 -3.42 14.29
C GLN A 11 8.17 -2.90 15.72
N ASN A 12 9.21 -3.10 16.53
CA ASN A 12 9.17 -2.69 17.92
C ASN A 12 9.39 -1.20 18.12
N PHE A 13 8.54 -0.64 18.96
CA PHE A 13 8.79 0.60 19.66
C PHE A 13 9.12 0.27 21.11
N SER A 14 10.33 0.60 21.54
CA SER A 14 10.80 0.33 22.90
C SER A 14 11.34 1.61 23.52
N ASN A 15 10.85 1.94 24.71
CA ASN A 15 11.40 2.95 25.57
C ASN A 15 11.40 2.41 27.02
N PRO A 16 12.00 3.12 28.02
CA PRO A 16 12.06 2.62 29.38
C PRO A 16 10.73 2.30 30.07
N LEU A 17 9.59 2.68 29.47
CA LEU A 17 8.25 2.54 30.05
C LEU A 17 7.37 1.57 29.27
N VAL A 18 7.57 1.42 27.93
CA VAL A 18 6.72 0.60 27.08
C VAL A 18 7.56 -0.11 26.00
N ASP A 19 7.16 -1.32 25.63
CA ASP A 19 7.73 -2.12 24.55
C ASP A 19 6.59 -2.85 23.82
N TYR A 20 6.29 -2.43 22.59
CA TYR A 20 5.20 -3.00 21.80
C TYR A 20 5.57 -3.19 20.33
N ASP A 21 4.83 -4.08 19.65
CA ASP A 21 5.02 -4.41 18.24
C ASP A 21 3.88 -3.85 17.39
N CYS A 22 4.23 -3.11 16.35
CA CYS A 22 3.28 -2.46 15.44
C CYS A 22 3.04 -3.21 14.12
N VAL A 23 3.53 -4.44 13.96
CA VAL A 23 3.28 -5.21 12.74
C VAL A 23 1.79 -5.54 12.60
N GLY A 24 1.20 -5.16 11.46
CA GLY A 24 -0.23 -5.33 11.20
C GLY A 24 -1.10 -4.18 11.71
N TYR A 25 -0.51 -3.16 12.33
CA TYR A 25 -1.26 -2.08 12.95
C TYR A 25 -0.95 -0.70 12.33
N PHE A 26 -1.87 0.25 12.59
CA PHE A 26 -1.73 1.68 12.32
C PHE A 26 -2.52 2.45 13.38
N GLY A 27 -2.19 3.71 13.63
CA GLY A 27 -2.98 4.53 14.56
C GLY A 27 -2.15 5.55 15.31
N PHE A 28 -2.63 5.92 16.50
CA PHE A 28 -1.98 6.95 17.33
C PHE A 28 -0.65 6.49 17.91
N GLN A 29 -0.54 5.22 18.26
CA GLN A 29 0.67 4.65 18.84
C GLN A 29 1.63 4.14 17.75
N CYS A 30 1.09 3.44 16.76
CA CYS A 30 1.85 2.81 15.68
C CYS A 30 2.14 3.74 14.49
N GLY A 31 1.42 4.86 14.38
CA GLY A 31 1.61 5.82 13.29
C GLY A 31 1.17 5.28 11.94
N THR A 32 2.09 5.28 10.97
CA THR A 32 1.78 4.84 9.60
C THR A 32 1.54 3.34 9.49
N PRO A 33 0.68 2.89 8.53
CA PRO A 33 0.36 1.48 8.34
C PRO A 33 1.58 0.58 8.17
N GLN A 34 1.72 -0.42 9.03
CA GLN A 34 2.82 -1.37 9.09
C GLN A 34 2.34 -2.78 8.68
N SER A 35 1.91 -2.94 7.42
CA SER A 35 1.46 -4.25 6.96
C SER A 35 2.56 -5.31 7.07
N ASP A 36 2.19 -6.50 7.51
CA ASP A 36 3.06 -7.67 7.63
C ASP A 36 3.64 -8.12 6.30
N TRP A 37 2.86 -8.02 5.23
CA TRP A 37 3.27 -8.42 3.88
C TRP A 37 3.00 -7.37 2.84
N ARG A 38 4.02 -7.07 2.02
CA ARG A 38 3.90 -6.26 0.81
C ARG A 38 4.77 -6.85 -0.30
N HIS A 39 4.29 -6.76 -1.54
CA HIS A 39 5.10 -7.20 -2.67
C HIS A 39 4.87 -6.38 -3.93
N ARG A 40 5.85 -6.49 -4.83
CA ARG A 40 5.76 -6.02 -6.20
C ARG A 40 6.19 -7.16 -7.11
N PHE A 41 5.28 -7.58 -7.95
CA PHE A 41 5.54 -8.51 -9.04
C PHE A 41 5.59 -7.74 -10.35
N ARG A 42 6.55 -8.08 -11.22
CA ARG A 42 6.63 -7.56 -12.58
C ARG A 42 6.87 -8.68 -13.55
N ALA A 43 6.04 -8.76 -14.59
CA ALA A 43 6.24 -9.61 -15.75
C ALA A 43 6.48 -8.74 -16.97
N THR A 44 7.53 -9.02 -17.72
CA THR A 44 7.81 -8.38 -19.00
C THR A 44 7.88 -9.45 -20.08
N TRP A 45 7.17 -9.23 -21.17
CA TRP A 45 7.21 -10.06 -22.35
C TRP A 45 7.76 -9.26 -23.51
N GLU A 46 8.79 -9.78 -24.14
CA GLU A 46 9.45 -9.19 -25.31
C GLU A 46 9.12 -10.01 -26.55
N SER A 47 8.57 -9.36 -27.56
CA SER A 47 8.23 -9.97 -28.83
C SER A 47 9.33 -9.75 -29.86
N ASN A 48 9.51 -10.71 -30.75
CA ASN A 48 10.35 -10.56 -31.94
C ASN A 48 9.87 -9.43 -32.90
N PHE A 49 8.65 -8.93 -32.70
CA PHE A 49 8.04 -7.85 -33.50
C PHE A 49 8.35 -6.44 -32.96
N ARG A 50 9.38 -6.29 -32.11
CA ARG A 50 9.76 -5.00 -31.46
C ARG A 50 8.71 -4.43 -30.54
N LEU A 51 7.80 -5.26 -30.07
CA LEU A 51 6.78 -4.94 -29.07
C LEU A 51 7.19 -5.54 -27.74
N ASN A 52 7.22 -4.73 -26.70
CA ASN A 52 7.42 -5.17 -25.32
C ASN A 52 6.18 -4.83 -24.50
N LEU A 53 5.67 -5.78 -23.75
CA LEU A 53 4.57 -5.61 -22.83
C LEU A 53 5.05 -5.84 -21.39
N SER A 54 4.59 -5.03 -20.47
CA SER A 54 4.87 -5.24 -19.05
C SER A 54 3.59 -5.11 -18.23
N LEU A 55 3.47 -6.00 -17.25
CA LEU A 55 2.47 -5.98 -16.21
C LEU A 55 3.20 -5.85 -14.87
N ALA A 56 2.77 -4.94 -14.02
CA ALA A 56 3.20 -4.90 -12.64
C ALA A 56 1.98 -5.04 -11.71
N TRP A 57 2.17 -5.79 -10.62
CA TRP A 57 1.22 -5.94 -9.55
C TRP A 57 1.89 -5.51 -8.25
N ARG A 58 1.29 -4.53 -7.59
CA ARG A 58 1.71 -4.02 -6.28
C ARG A 58 0.65 -4.41 -5.26
N TYR A 59 1.07 -4.91 -4.14
CA TYR A 59 0.21 -5.37 -3.05
C TYR A 59 0.70 -4.82 -1.72
N VAL A 60 -0.25 -4.38 -0.89
CA VAL A 60 -0.05 -4.03 0.52
C VAL A 60 -1.09 -4.79 1.33
N GLY A 61 -0.64 -5.52 2.34
CA GLY A 61 -1.49 -6.28 3.24
C GLY A 61 -2.41 -5.40 4.09
N GLN A 62 -3.47 -5.99 4.60
CA GLN A 62 -4.39 -5.35 5.54
C GLN A 62 -3.65 -4.93 6.82
N VAL A 63 -4.14 -3.86 7.44
CA VAL A 63 -3.75 -3.42 8.78
C VAL A 63 -4.98 -3.06 9.59
N GLU A 64 -4.87 -3.18 10.91
CA GLU A 64 -5.92 -2.82 11.86
C GLU A 64 -5.49 -1.61 12.70
N VAL A 65 -6.44 -0.92 13.32
CA VAL A 65 -6.11 0.15 14.25
C VAL A 65 -5.39 -0.43 15.47
N ASP A 66 -4.41 0.28 16.00
CA ASP A 66 -3.56 -0.18 17.10
C ASP A 66 -4.34 -0.50 18.38
N ASP A 67 -5.49 0.16 18.61
CA ASP A 67 -6.43 -0.19 19.70
C ASP A 67 -7.00 -1.62 19.59
N ALA A 68 -6.89 -2.28 18.43
CA ALA A 68 -7.28 -3.68 18.23
C ALA A 68 -6.23 -4.68 18.73
N SER A 69 -5.06 -4.22 19.14
CA SER A 69 -3.99 -5.09 19.64
C SER A 69 -4.37 -5.76 20.95
N ASP A 70 -3.92 -7.00 21.11
CA ASP A 70 -3.99 -7.72 22.40
C ASP A 70 -2.93 -7.21 23.39
N ASP A 71 -1.99 -6.39 22.93
CA ASP A 71 -0.97 -5.76 23.78
C ASP A 71 -1.59 -4.59 24.56
N THR A 72 -1.57 -4.68 25.87
CA THR A 72 -2.17 -3.68 26.78
C THR A 72 -1.47 -2.34 26.79
N ASP A 73 -0.28 -2.23 26.22
CA ASP A 73 0.46 -0.97 26.10
C ASP A 73 -0.07 -0.10 24.95
N ILE A 74 -0.77 -0.69 23.98
CA ILE A 74 -1.34 0.01 22.81
C ILE A 74 -2.83 -0.28 22.59
N GLY A 75 -3.31 -1.46 22.96
CA GLY A 75 -4.70 -1.87 22.75
C GLY A 75 -5.69 -1.19 23.70
N ASP A 76 -6.80 -0.70 23.15
CA ASP A 76 -7.94 -0.17 23.93
C ASP A 76 -9.27 -0.75 23.41
N PRO A 77 -9.74 -1.87 23.95
CA PRO A 77 -11.01 -2.47 23.55
C PRO A 77 -12.21 -1.52 23.69
N SER A 78 -12.12 -0.51 24.56
CA SER A 78 -13.21 0.45 24.75
C SER A 78 -13.31 1.45 23.59
N ALA A 79 -12.20 1.76 22.94
CA ALA A 79 -12.14 2.61 21.76
C ALA A 79 -12.60 1.87 20.48
N MET A 80 -12.43 0.54 20.42
CA MET A 80 -12.72 -0.26 19.23
C MET A 80 -14.16 -0.17 18.73
N GLU A 81 -15.13 -0.05 19.62
CA GLU A 81 -16.54 0.12 19.22
C GLU A 81 -16.73 1.41 18.40
N ASN A 82 -16.09 2.49 18.82
CA ASN A 82 -16.12 3.76 18.11
C ASN A 82 -15.48 3.65 16.71
N TRP A 83 -14.35 2.95 16.60
CA TRP A 83 -13.66 2.76 15.31
C TRP A 83 -14.51 1.95 14.34
N ARG A 84 -15.15 0.88 14.81
CA ARG A 84 -16.06 0.04 14.02
C ARG A 84 -17.29 0.79 13.54
N ILE A 85 -17.93 1.58 14.40
CA ILE A 85 -19.10 2.40 14.04
C ILE A 85 -18.75 3.40 12.95
N ASN A 86 -17.54 3.96 12.97
CA ASN A 86 -17.09 4.93 12.00
C ASN A 86 -16.43 4.28 10.75
N GLY A 87 -16.30 2.94 10.72
CA GLY A 87 -15.71 2.21 9.60
C GLY A 87 -14.20 2.48 9.37
N ILE A 88 -13.47 2.81 10.45
CA ILE A 88 -12.04 3.12 10.43
C ILE A 88 -11.20 2.19 11.29
N ASP A 89 -11.78 1.07 11.68
CA ASP A 89 -11.12 0.03 12.48
C ASP A 89 -10.02 -0.71 11.73
N LYS A 90 -10.06 -0.69 10.41
CA LYS A 90 -9.07 -1.36 9.56
C LYS A 90 -8.93 -0.72 8.20
N ILE A 91 -7.77 -0.92 7.59
CA ILE A 91 -7.51 -0.66 6.19
C ILE A 91 -7.36 -2.00 5.49
N SER A 92 -8.25 -2.32 4.56
CA SER A 92 -8.21 -3.57 3.79
C SER A 92 -6.95 -3.68 2.94
N ALA A 93 -6.61 -4.88 2.51
CA ALA A 93 -5.50 -5.08 1.60
C ALA A 93 -5.74 -4.39 0.25
N TYR A 94 -4.67 -3.81 -0.30
CA TYR A 94 -4.70 -3.06 -1.56
C TYR A 94 -3.94 -3.76 -2.67
N ASN A 95 -4.50 -3.67 -3.87
CA ASN A 95 -3.93 -4.23 -5.08
C ASN A 95 -3.93 -3.18 -6.20
N TRP A 96 -2.75 -2.85 -6.71
CA TRP A 96 -2.63 -1.98 -7.89
C TRP A 96 -2.02 -2.77 -9.04
N PHE A 97 -2.63 -2.62 -10.21
CA PHE A 97 -2.15 -3.21 -11.44
C PHE A 97 -1.76 -2.12 -12.42
N ASP A 98 -0.52 -2.19 -12.89
CA ASP A 98 0.04 -1.26 -13.87
C ASP A 98 0.35 -2.03 -15.14
N ILE A 99 0.03 -1.47 -16.31
CA ILE A 99 0.38 -2.04 -17.60
C ILE A 99 1.13 -1.03 -18.45
N ALA A 100 2.08 -1.51 -19.22
CA ALA A 100 2.77 -0.68 -20.21
C ALA A 100 3.09 -1.48 -21.46
N ALA A 101 3.08 -0.79 -22.61
CA ALA A 101 3.49 -1.30 -23.88
C ALA A 101 4.54 -0.37 -24.50
N SER A 102 5.59 -0.91 -25.09
CA SER A 102 6.54 -0.13 -25.87
C SER A 102 6.81 -0.76 -27.23
N TYR A 103 6.85 0.07 -28.23
CA TYR A 103 7.12 -0.33 -29.63
C TYR A 103 8.31 0.44 -30.18
N THR A 104 9.25 -0.28 -30.77
CA THR A 104 10.43 0.31 -31.41
C THR A 104 10.25 0.31 -32.92
N PHE A 105 10.09 1.48 -33.51
CA PHE A 105 9.98 1.67 -34.96
C PHE A 105 11.31 1.33 -35.69
N ARG A 106 11.20 1.09 -36.98
CA ARG A 106 12.39 0.77 -37.82
C ARG A 106 13.42 1.89 -37.87
N ASN A 107 13.01 3.13 -37.72
CA ASN A 107 13.89 4.31 -37.69
C ASN A 107 14.56 4.53 -36.30
N GLY A 108 14.41 3.61 -35.37
CA GLY A 108 15.00 3.67 -34.02
C GLY A 108 14.17 4.44 -32.97
N ILE A 109 13.07 5.07 -33.36
CA ILE A 109 12.17 5.74 -32.39
C ILE A 109 11.47 4.68 -31.56
N LYS A 110 11.48 4.85 -30.23
CA LYS A 110 10.74 4.02 -29.29
C LYS A 110 9.58 4.83 -28.72
N LEU A 111 8.37 4.31 -28.87
CA LEU A 111 7.17 4.83 -28.22
C LEU A 111 6.80 3.93 -27.06
N THR A 112 6.54 4.51 -25.89
CA THR A 112 6.05 3.80 -24.70
C THR A 112 4.76 4.44 -24.24
N LEU A 113 3.76 3.61 -23.98
CA LEU A 113 2.49 4.02 -23.39
C LEU A 113 2.21 3.11 -22.21
N GLY A 114 1.66 3.67 -21.14
CA GLY A 114 1.31 2.89 -19.96
C GLY A 114 0.15 3.49 -19.18
N VAL A 115 -0.46 2.65 -18.39
CA VAL A 115 -1.51 3.00 -17.44
C VAL A 115 -1.10 2.44 -16.09
N ASN A 116 -0.97 3.31 -15.11
CA ASN A 116 -0.83 2.91 -13.72
C ASN A 116 -2.19 2.84 -13.07
N ASN A 117 -2.31 1.96 -12.07
CA ASN A 117 -3.55 1.74 -11.32
C ASN A 117 -4.76 1.55 -12.25
N ILE A 118 -4.70 0.56 -13.13
CA ILE A 118 -5.73 0.33 -14.17
C ILE A 118 -7.14 0.09 -13.59
N LEU A 119 -7.22 -0.41 -12.35
CA LEU A 119 -8.48 -0.65 -11.65
C LEU A 119 -9.03 0.62 -10.99
N ASP A 120 -8.27 1.72 -10.99
CA ASP A 120 -8.64 2.98 -10.36
C ASP A 120 -8.89 2.85 -8.85
N GLU A 121 -8.06 2.03 -8.19
CA GLU A 121 -8.16 1.81 -6.76
C GLU A 121 -7.82 3.08 -6.01
N GLU A 122 -8.79 3.60 -5.26
CA GLU A 122 -8.62 4.83 -4.47
C GLU A 122 -7.84 4.54 -3.17
N PRO A 123 -7.02 5.49 -2.70
CA PRO A 123 -6.30 5.31 -1.43
C PRO A 123 -7.28 5.31 -0.25
N PRO A 124 -6.95 4.59 0.83
CA PRO A 124 -7.80 4.55 2.02
C PRO A 124 -7.85 5.92 2.70
N LEU A 125 -9.02 6.29 3.16
CA LEU A 125 -9.23 7.49 3.97
C LEU A 125 -9.27 7.11 5.45
N ALA A 126 -8.33 7.60 6.26
CA ALA A 126 -8.28 7.39 7.71
C ALA A 126 -8.11 8.75 8.44
N PRO A 127 -9.09 9.68 8.38
CA PRO A 127 -8.95 11.08 8.76
C PRO A 127 -8.63 11.34 10.24
N VAL A 128 -8.85 10.38 11.10
CA VAL A 128 -8.70 10.58 12.54
C VAL A 128 -7.24 10.45 13.00
N PHE A 129 -6.44 9.69 12.27
CA PHE A 129 -5.07 9.36 12.66
C PHE A 129 -4.00 10.26 12.04
N ASN A 130 -4.40 11.22 11.24
CA ASN A 130 -3.50 12.16 10.61
C ASN A 130 -3.90 13.59 10.97
N ASP A 131 -2.98 14.37 11.54
CA ASP A 131 -3.21 15.73 12.03
C ASP A 131 -3.65 16.73 10.94
N ASP A 132 -3.49 16.39 9.67
CA ASP A 132 -3.96 17.18 8.54
C ASP A 132 -5.40 16.78 8.14
N PHE A 133 -6.34 17.54 8.66
CA PHE A 133 -7.79 17.36 8.48
C PHE A 133 -8.30 17.34 7.02
N ALA A 134 -7.46 17.57 6.04
CA ALA A 134 -7.92 17.78 4.67
C ALA A 134 -7.66 16.61 3.73
N VAL A 135 -6.58 15.84 3.91
CA VAL A 135 -6.24 14.75 2.99
C VAL A 135 -5.47 13.67 3.75
N ASN A 136 -6.11 12.57 3.98
CA ASN A 136 -5.57 11.55 4.79
C ASN A 136 -4.94 10.44 4.00
N LEU A 137 -3.80 10.73 3.48
CA LEU A 137 -3.04 9.80 2.67
C LEU A 137 -1.77 9.37 3.40
N TYR A 138 -1.78 8.15 3.87
CA TYR A 138 -0.51 7.54 4.25
C TYR A 138 0.35 7.34 2.99
N ALA A 139 1.62 7.72 3.07
CA ALA A 139 2.58 7.54 1.98
C ALA A 139 2.79 6.06 1.55
N THR A 140 2.28 5.14 2.34
CA THR A 140 2.25 3.70 2.04
C THR A 140 1.37 3.38 0.82
N TYR A 141 0.33 4.19 0.58
CA TYR A 141 -0.64 3.99 -0.50
C TYR A 141 -0.42 5.01 -1.61
N ASP A 142 -0.72 4.58 -2.85
CA ASP A 142 -0.60 5.47 -4.01
C ASP A 142 -1.69 6.56 -3.95
N PRO A 143 -1.34 7.84 -3.82
CA PRO A 143 -2.32 8.91 -3.73
C PRO A 143 -2.97 9.26 -5.07
N LEU A 144 -2.38 8.76 -6.16
CA LEU A 144 -2.86 9.01 -7.50
C LEU A 144 -3.81 7.89 -7.91
N GLY A 145 -4.99 8.23 -8.36
CA GLY A 145 -5.86 7.31 -9.06
C GLY A 145 -5.23 6.81 -10.37
N ARG A 146 -6.02 6.32 -11.29
CA ARG A 146 -5.52 5.88 -12.59
C ARG A 146 -4.92 7.04 -13.38
N TYR A 147 -3.68 6.87 -13.86
CA TYR A 147 -3.04 7.83 -14.76
C TYR A 147 -2.31 7.16 -15.92
N ILE A 148 -2.27 7.88 -17.03
CA ILE A 148 -1.63 7.44 -18.28
C ILE A 148 -0.30 8.18 -18.40
N PHE A 149 0.73 7.48 -18.86
CA PHE A 149 2.04 8.06 -19.15
C PHE A 149 2.54 7.64 -20.53
N SER A 150 3.41 8.47 -21.11
CA SER A 150 4.02 8.24 -22.44
C SER A 150 5.49 8.62 -22.45
#